data_157530524d8392a940c510ee7c3f39cd
#
_entry.id   157530524d8392a940c510ee7c3f39cd
#
_cell.length_a   1.000
_cell.length_b   1.000
_cell.length_c   1.000
_cell.angle_alpha   90.00
_cell.angle_beta   90.00
_cell.angle_gamma   90.00
#
_symmetry.space_group_name_H-M   'P 1'
#
loop_
_entity.id
_entity.type
_entity.pdbx_description
1 polymer ?
#
loop_
_entity_poly.entity_id
_entity_poly.type
_entity_poly.pdbx_seq_one_letter_code
_entity_poly.pdbx_strand_id
1 'polypeptide(L)'
;MIRKIIRPLLQEIYQDDGWKMLVCCMLLNLTNRKQVDTVIDELFGRYPTPEDMMNAEHSDVVDIVQPLGLYNTRAERLIKMSEGYVKGFNSVDELYGIGQYAKDSWEIFQNNNLNVKP
;
A
#
# COMPACT_ATOMS: atom_id res chain seq x y z
N MET A 1 23.83 15.29 -8.31
CA MET A 1 23.38 15.24 -8.04
C MET A 1 22.66 15.30 -7.48
N ILE A 2 22.18 15.42 -7.28
CA ILE A 2 21.50 15.54 -6.77
C ILE A 2 20.51 15.28 -6.54
N ARG A 3 20.22 14.88 -6.63
CA ARG A 3 19.27 14.56 -6.49
C ARG A 3 18.74 14.39 -5.66
N LYS A 4 18.65 14.35 -5.18
CA LYS A 4 18.25 14.13 -4.31
C LYS A 4 17.54 14.63 -3.54
N ILE A 5 17.58 15.17 -3.15
CA ILE A 5 16.91 15.91 -2.57
C ILE A 5 15.65 15.73 -2.77
N ILE A 6 15.37 15.03 -3.36
CA ILE A 6 14.21 14.70 -3.68
C ILE A 6 13.43 14.05 -2.65
N ARG A 7 12.17 14.09 -2.61
CA ARG A 7 11.33 13.42 -1.63
C ARG A 7 11.58 11.92 -1.67
N PRO A 8 11.62 11.25 -0.52
CA PRO A 8 11.77 9.80 -0.51
C PRO A 8 10.56 9.13 -1.16
N LEU A 9 10.75 7.94 -1.65
CA LEU A 9 9.64 7.14 -2.17
C LEU A 9 8.64 6.85 -1.06
N LEU A 10 7.37 6.68 -1.42
CA LEU A 10 6.37 6.30 -0.44
C LEU A 10 6.75 5.00 0.26
N GLN A 11 7.32 4.04 -0.48
CA GLN A 11 7.78 2.80 0.10
C GLN A 11 8.81 3.03 1.19
N GLU A 12 9.68 4.02 1.01
CA GLU A 12 10.68 4.34 2.02
C GLU A 12 10.06 4.96 3.25
N ILE A 13 9.07 5.83 3.05
CA ILE A 13 8.39 6.47 4.17
C ILE A 13 7.69 5.44 5.04
N TYR A 14 7.07 4.45 4.44
CA TYR A 14 6.28 3.46 5.16
C TYR A 14 6.95 2.11 5.29
N GLN A 15 8.27 2.02 5.08
CA GLN A 15 8.95 0.73 5.10
C GLN A 15 8.90 0.04 6.48
N ASP A 16 8.67 0.79 7.53
CA ASP A 16 8.54 0.21 8.87
C ASP A 16 7.17 -0.42 9.10
N ASP A 17 6.23 -0.22 8.20
CA ASP A 17 4.90 -0.80 8.29
C ASP A 17 4.61 -1.46 6.94
N GLY A 18 4.81 -2.76 6.88
CA GLY A 18 4.67 -3.50 5.64
C GLY A 18 3.30 -3.35 5.00
N TRP A 19 2.25 -3.33 5.81
CA TRP A 19 0.89 -3.17 5.27
C TRP A 19 0.71 -1.81 4.60
N LYS A 20 1.16 -0.74 5.28
CA LYS A 20 1.04 0.60 4.69
C LYS A 20 1.85 0.71 3.41
N MET A 21 3.03 0.08 3.38
CA MET A 21 3.85 0.08 2.18
C MET A 21 3.12 -0.61 1.02
N LEU A 22 2.47 -1.74 1.28
CA LEU A 22 1.72 -2.45 0.25
C LEU A 22 0.54 -1.61 -0.25
N VAL A 23 -0.16 -0.92 0.67
CA VAL A 23 -1.25 -0.03 0.27
C VAL A 23 -0.74 1.03 -0.70
N CYS A 24 0.40 1.65 -0.38
CA CYS A 24 0.97 2.66 -1.26
C CYS A 24 1.28 2.09 -2.64
N CYS A 25 1.87 0.90 -2.69
CA CYS A 25 2.19 0.26 -3.97
C CYS A 25 0.93 -0.03 -4.79
N MET A 26 -0.13 -0.49 -4.13
CA MET A 26 -1.38 -0.78 -4.82
C MET A 26 -1.99 0.50 -5.38
N LEU A 27 -1.92 1.60 -4.62
CA LEU A 27 -2.48 2.86 -5.09
C LEU A 27 -1.64 3.50 -6.20
N LEU A 28 -0.33 3.22 -6.23
CA LEU A 28 0.53 3.74 -7.27
C LEU A 28 0.35 3.04 -8.62
N ASN A 29 -0.35 1.93 -8.65
CA ASN A 29 -0.62 1.24 -9.90
C ASN A 29 -1.51 2.12 -10.79
N LEU A 30 -1.02 2.49 -11.96
CA LEU A 30 -1.72 3.34 -12.94
C LEU A 30 -1.98 4.76 -12.43
N THR A 31 -1.22 5.22 -11.44
CA THR A 31 -1.29 6.58 -10.94
C THR A 31 0.13 7.08 -10.75
N ASN A 32 0.28 8.26 -10.18
CA ASN A 32 1.59 8.77 -9.85
C ASN A 32 1.63 9.20 -8.38
N ARG A 33 2.82 9.50 -7.88
CA ARG A 33 3.03 9.89 -6.50
C ARG A 33 2.15 11.06 -6.09
N LYS A 34 2.05 12.05 -6.97
CA LYS A 34 1.28 13.25 -6.66
C LYS A 34 -0.18 12.92 -6.42
N GLN A 35 -0.73 12.04 -7.25
CA GLN A 35 -2.12 11.63 -7.09
C GLN A 35 -2.33 10.87 -5.78
N VAL A 36 -1.42 9.96 -5.46
CA VAL A 36 -1.54 9.17 -4.24
C VAL A 36 -1.40 10.07 -3.01
N ASP A 37 -0.50 11.07 -3.06
CA ASP A 37 -0.33 11.99 -1.95
C ASP A 37 -1.62 12.71 -1.59
N THR A 38 -2.54 12.91 -2.53
CA THR A 38 -3.78 13.63 -2.24
C THR A 38 -4.75 12.81 -1.39
N VAL A 39 -4.59 11.48 -1.34
CA VAL A 39 -5.54 10.63 -0.62
C VAL A 39 -4.92 9.85 0.52
N ILE A 40 -3.59 9.71 0.53
CA ILE A 40 -2.96 8.75 1.44
C ILE A 40 -3.12 9.12 2.91
N ASP A 41 -3.05 10.40 3.23
CA ASP A 41 -3.17 10.85 4.62
C ASP A 41 -4.58 10.62 5.15
N GLU A 42 -5.58 10.91 4.34
CA GLU A 42 -6.96 10.66 4.75
C GLU A 42 -7.21 9.16 4.90
N LEU A 43 -6.69 8.37 3.98
CA LEU A 43 -6.89 6.92 4.01
C LEU A 43 -6.32 6.34 5.31
N PHE A 44 -5.07 6.68 5.63
CA PHE A 44 -4.44 6.15 6.84
C PHE A 44 -4.97 6.83 8.10
N GLY A 45 -5.53 8.03 7.98
CA GLY A 45 -6.21 8.66 9.11
C GLY A 45 -7.48 7.93 9.50
N ARG A 46 -8.21 7.42 8.50
CA ARG A 46 -9.45 6.69 8.73
C ARG A 46 -9.21 5.21 9.01
N TYR A 47 -8.21 4.61 8.37
CA TYR A 47 -7.93 3.18 8.48
C TYR A 47 -6.43 3.01 8.74
N PRO A 48 -5.98 3.23 9.98
CA PRO A 48 -4.54 3.19 10.27
C PRO A 48 -3.93 1.79 10.35
N THR A 49 -4.76 0.75 10.41
CA THR A 49 -4.28 -0.62 10.52
C THR A 49 -4.99 -1.51 9.52
N PRO A 50 -4.42 -2.68 9.21
CA PRO A 50 -5.11 -3.61 8.30
C PRO A 50 -6.43 -4.10 8.89
N GLU A 51 -6.54 -4.21 10.21
CA GLU A 51 -7.79 -4.59 10.85
C GLU A 51 -8.88 -3.55 10.58
N ASP A 52 -8.51 -2.27 10.67
CA ASP A 52 -9.48 -1.21 10.39
C ASP A 52 -9.93 -1.25 8.93
N MET A 53 -8.99 -1.47 8.02
CA MET A 53 -9.31 -1.48 6.60
C MET A 53 -10.18 -2.68 6.23
N MET A 54 -9.89 -3.86 6.79
CA MET A 54 -10.68 -5.04 6.42
C MET A 54 -12.12 -4.94 6.90
N ASN A 55 -12.37 -4.11 7.92
CA ASN A 55 -13.72 -3.91 8.44
C ASN A 55 -14.39 -2.67 7.88
N ALA A 56 -13.76 -1.99 6.93
CA ALA A 56 -14.29 -0.76 6.37
C ALA A 56 -15.48 -1.04 5.45
N GLU A 57 -16.37 -0.07 5.36
CA GLU A 57 -17.45 -0.13 4.37
C GLU A 57 -16.85 0.19 3.01
N HIS A 58 -17.21 -0.61 2.02
CA HIS A 58 -16.69 -0.43 0.66
C HIS A 58 -16.92 1.01 0.17
N SER A 59 -18.12 1.53 0.37
CA SER A 59 -18.46 2.87 -0.12
C SER A 59 -17.62 3.96 0.52
N ASP A 60 -17.24 3.79 1.78
CA ASP A 60 -16.42 4.78 2.46
C ASP A 60 -15.00 4.81 1.89
N VAL A 61 -14.46 3.64 1.57
CA VAL A 61 -13.13 3.58 0.95
C VAL A 61 -13.19 4.15 -0.46
N VAL A 62 -14.27 3.85 -1.20
CA VAL A 62 -14.47 4.42 -2.54
C VAL A 62 -14.41 5.95 -2.48
N ASP A 63 -15.09 6.55 -1.51
CA ASP A 63 -15.12 8.00 -1.41
C ASP A 63 -13.73 8.59 -1.24
N ILE A 64 -12.85 7.92 -0.53
CA ILE A 64 -11.50 8.41 -0.31
C ILE A 64 -10.64 8.25 -1.55
N VAL A 65 -10.71 7.10 -2.21
CA VAL A 65 -9.81 6.80 -3.34
C VAL A 65 -10.36 7.24 -4.68
N GLN A 66 -11.56 7.82 -4.71
CA GLN A 66 -12.21 8.23 -5.93
C GLN A 66 -11.33 9.06 -6.86
N PRO A 67 -10.54 10.02 -6.34
CA PRO A 67 -9.71 10.83 -7.23
C PRO A 67 -8.67 10.04 -8.02
N LEU A 68 -8.37 8.82 -7.62
CA LEU A 68 -7.38 8.00 -8.31
C LEU A 68 -7.96 7.25 -9.51
N GLY A 69 -9.29 7.23 -9.65
CA GLY A 69 -9.93 6.39 -10.66
C GLY A 69 -9.95 4.93 -10.22
N LEU A 70 -10.64 4.11 -10.99
CA LEU A 70 -10.79 2.68 -10.70
C LEU A 70 -11.20 2.44 -9.25
N TYR A 71 -12.02 3.33 -8.72
CA TYR A 71 -12.24 3.40 -7.29
C TYR A 71 -12.94 2.17 -6.71
N ASN A 72 -13.87 1.57 -7.43
CA ASN A 72 -14.50 0.35 -6.93
C ASN A 72 -13.50 -0.80 -6.83
N THR A 73 -12.67 -0.95 -7.86
CA THR A 73 -11.66 -2.00 -7.87
C THR A 73 -10.60 -1.74 -6.80
N ARG A 74 -10.16 -0.49 -6.68
CA ARG A 74 -9.13 -0.15 -5.68
C ARG A 74 -9.65 -0.41 -4.27
N ALA A 75 -10.89 0.00 -3.98
CA ALA A 75 -11.48 -0.21 -2.65
C ALA A 75 -11.59 -1.70 -2.34
N GLU A 76 -12.07 -2.48 -3.28
CA GLU A 76 -12.20 -3.93 -3.07
C GLU A 76 -10.85 -4.56 -2.80
N ARG A 77 -9.84 -4.19 -3.58
CA ARG A 77 -8.51 -4.76 -3.43
C ARG A 77 -7.88 -4.39 -2.09
N LEU A 78 -8.04 -3.15 -1.65
CA LEU A 78 -7.50 -2.72 -0.37
C LEU A 78 -8.11 -3.50 0.78
N ILE A 79 -9.44 -3.66 0.75
CA ILE A 79 -10.14 -4.36 1.82
C ILE A 79 -9.75 -5.83 1.86
N LYS A 80 -9.74 -6.47 0.69
CA LYS A 80 -9.42 -7.90 0.62
C LYS A 80 -7.95 -8.18 0.92
N MET A 81 -7.05 -7.32 0.44
CA MET A 81 -5.63 -7.48 0.76
C MET A 81 -5.43 -7.38 2.26
N SER A 82 -6.11 -6.43 2.90
CA SER A 82 -5.98 -6.22 4.33
C SER A 82 -6.49 -7.42 5.12
N GLU A 83 -7.58 -8.03 4.66
CA GLU A 83 -8.10 -9.24 5.29
C GLU A 83 -7.07 -10.36 5.23
N GLY A 84 -6.45 -10.56 4.07
CA GLY A 84 -5.41 -11.58 3.93
C GLY A 84 -4.18 -11.26 4.77
N TYR A 85 -3.85 -9.98 4.88
CA TYR A 85 -2.71 -9.56 5.68
C TYR A 85 -2.92 -9.92 7.15
N VAL A 86 -4.13 -9.67 7.67
CA VAL A 86 -4.46 -9.97 9.05
C VAL A 86 -4.46 -11.47 9.31
N LYS A 87 -4.97 -12.24 8.35
CA LYS A 87 -5.01 -13.70 8.50
C LYS A 87 -3.62 -14.33 8.48
N GLY A 88 -2.67 -13.65 7.84
CA GLY A 88 -1.31 -14.17 7.70
C GLY A 88 -1.07 -14.76 6.33
N PHE A 89 0.19 -14.78 5.92
CA PHE A 89 0.56 -15.26 4.60
C PHE A 89 2.00 -15.77 4.65
N ASN A 90 2.33 -16.70 3.76
CA ASN A 90 3.68 -17.22 3.65
C ASN A 90 4.48 -16.40 2.63
N SER A 91 3.83 -15.93 1.59
CA SER A 91 4.47 -15.12 0.56
C SER A 91 3.54 -13.96 0.21
N VAL A 92 4.12 -12.78 0.02
CA VAL A 92 3.33 -11.57 -0.20
C VAL A 92 2.46 -11.66 -1.45
N ASP A 93 2.87 -12.45 -2.45
CA ASP A 93 2.08 -12.57 -3.65
C ASP A 93 0.83 -13.42 -3.48
N GLU A 94 0.63 -14.02 -2.31
CA GLU A 94 -0.63 -14.70 -1.98
C GLU A 94 -1.73 -13.68 -1.70
N LEU A 95 -1.36 -12.44 -1.41
CA LEU A 95 -2.33 -11.45 -1.01
C LEU A 95 -3.10 -10.91 -2.23
N TYR A 96 -4.39 -10.70 -2.04
CA TYR A 96 -5.25 -10.24 -3.11
C TYR A 96 -4.80 -8.88 -3.64
N GLY A 97 -4.73 -8.75 -4.95
CA GLY A 97 -4.42 -7.47 -5.56
C GLY A 97 -2.94 -7.08 -5.59
N ILE A 98 -2.06 -7.99 -5.14
CA ILE A 98 -0.63 -7.71 -5.14
C ILE A 98 -0.05 -8.08 -6.51
N GLY A 99 0.44 -7.08 -7.23
CA GLY A 99 1.10 -7.30 -8.51
C GLY A 99 2.61 -7.32 -8.35
N GLN A 100 3.29 -7.37 -9.49
CA GLN A 100 4.76 -7.50 -9.48
C GLN A 100 5.44 -6.30 -8.80
N TYR A 101 4.92 -5.10 -9.03
CA TYR A 101 5.53 -3.90 -8.44
C TYR A 101 5.49 -3.95 -6.92
N ALA A 102 4.34 -4.32 -6.35
CA ALA A 102 4.23 -4.41 -4.90
C ALA A 102 5.08 -5.54 -4.35
N LYS A 103 5.15 -6.67 -5.06
CA LYS A 103 5.99 -7.79 -4.66
C LYS A 103 7.46 -7.37 -4.65
N ASP A 104 7.89 -6.67 -5.68
CA ASP A 104 9.29 -6.22 -5.76
C ASP A 104 9.61 -5.24 -4.64
N SER A 105 8.70 -4.32 -4.35
CA SER A 105 8.89 -3.37 -3.25
C SER A 105 8.99 -4.09 -1.91
N TRP A 106 8.13 -5.09 -1.71
CA TRP A 106 8.16 -5.88 -0.48
C TRP A 106 9.53 -6.54 -0.31
N GLU A 107 10.06 -7.11 -1.38
CA GLU A 107 11.34 -7.79 -1.31
C GLU A 107 12.47 -6.83 -1.02
N ILE A 108 12.41 -5.64 -1.60
CA ILE A 108 13.46 -4.66 -1.39
C ILE A 108 13.41 -4.09 0.03
N PHE A 109 12.24 -3.70 0.50
CA PHE A 109 12.11 -2.95 1.74
C PHE A 109 11.84 -3.81 2.97
N GLN A 110 11.34 -5.02 2.80
CA GLN A 110 11.03 -5.90 3.92
C GLN A 110 12.02 -7.04 4.00
N ASN A 111 12.23 -7.76 2.90
CA ASN A 111 13.10 -8.93 2.95
C ASN A 111 14.57 -8.56 2.95
N ASN A 112 14.97 -7.57 2.18
CA ASN A 112 16.37 -7.19 2.14
C ASN A 112 16.85 -6.66 3.47
N ASN A 113 15.99 -6.00 4.19
CA ASN A 113 16.36 -5.51 5.51
C ASN A 113 16.69 -6.64 6.46
N LEU A 114 16.08 -7.78 6.23
CA LEU A 114 16.34 -8.95 7.06
C LEU A 114 17.60 -9.66 6.62
N ASN A 115 17.94 -9.53 5.35
CA ASN A 115 19.06 -10.24 4.83
C ASN A 115 20.31 -9.49 4.84
N VAL A 116 20.22 -8.37 5.23
CA VAL A 116 21.25 -7.59 5.28
C VAL A 116 22.21 -8.13 5.90
N LYS A 117 22.37 -8.63 5.97
CA LYS A 117 23.23 -9.15 6.52
C LYS A 117 23.99 -9.58 5.88
N PRO A 118 24.28 -9.60 5.89
CA PRO A 118 25.31 -9.92 5.56
C PRO A 118 25.69 -9.81 4.66
#